data_5f367a723e2950472ea0393414d55242
#
_entry.id   5f367a723e2950472ea0393414d55242
#
_cell.length_a   1.000
_cell.length_b   1.000
_cell.length_c   1.000
_cell.angle_alpha   90.00
_cell.angle_beta   90.00
_cell.angle_gamma   90.00
#
_symmetry.space_group_name_H-M   'P 1'
#
loop_
_entity.id
_entity.type
_entity.pdbx_description
1 polymer ?
#
loop_
_entity_poly.entity_id
_entity_poly.type
_entity_poly.pdbx_seq_one_letter_code
_entity_poly.pdbx_strand_id
1 'polypeptide(L)'
;MQVVIFMTFRYNRDDRRLSHMKFLYQTFTDYNLEEFTRFNMIVPLRISRYRPKILAVCYILMIFSGFLRVFTAPGTSAFTYLLVVFAIPLVLVYVSKRQCRRVYNANPQLQERHSVMRFYEDHLQETSNQQSVDVPYSSIAHLVETRTHFYLMTAANQGMIIIKNNCSAELIHFLQDLKQ
;
A
#
# COMPACT_ATOMS: atom_id res chain seq x y z
N MET A 1 7.75 10.63 -6.48
CA MET A 1 6.87 9.57 -5.93
C MET A 1 7.75 8.37 -5.63
N GLN A 2 7.98 8.04 -4.36
CA GLN A 2 8.75 6.85 -3.98
C GLN A 2 7.84 5.62 -4.14
N VAL A 3 8.26 4.70 -4.98
CA VAL A 3 7.60 3.39 -5.10
C VAL A 3 8.02 2.55 -3.90
N VAL A 4 7.03 2.03 -3.18
CA VAL A 4 7.28 1.13 -2.04
C VAL A 4 7.77 -0.19 -2.60
N ILE A 5 8.93 -0.64 -2.14
CA ILE A 5 9.54 -1.91 -2.52
C ILE A 5 9.23 -2.91 -1.41
N PHE A 6 8.72 -4.08 -1.78
CA PHE A 6 8.54 -5.17 -0.82
C PHE A 6 9.88 -5.65 -0.31
N MET A 7 9.96 -5.90 0.98
CA MET A 7 11.20 -6.35 1.62
C MET A 7 11.73 -7.63 1.00
N THR A 8 13.01 -7.59 0.62
CA THR A 8 13.87 -8.76 0.63
C THR A 8 14.53 -8.79 2.01
N PHE A 9 13.90 -9.43 2.98
CA PHE A 9 14.51 -9.61 4.29
C PHE A 9 15.74 -10.51 4.19
N ARG A 10 16.82 -10.17 4.88
CA ARG A 10 17.94 -11.08 5.06
C ARG A 10 17.49 -12.25 5.92
N TYR A 11 17.67 -13.45 5.42
CA TYR A 11 17.47 -14.73 6.08
C TYR A 11 18.19 -14.75 7.45
N ASN A 12 17.44 -14.97 8.52
CA ASN A 12 18.02 -15.30 9.83
C ASN A 12 17.98 -16.83 10.00
N ARG A 13 19.16 -17.44 10.17
CA ARG A 13 19.38 -18.89 10.11
C ARG A 13 18.97 -19.64 11.39
N ASP A 14 18.17 -19.08 12.28
CA ASP A 14 17.80 -19.67 13.58
C ASP A 14 16.50 -20.50 13.55
N ASP A 15 16.24 -21.13 12.42
CA ASP A 15 14.97 -21.81 12.07
C ASP A 15 14.69 -23.10 12.90
N ARG A 16 15.60 -23.54 13.75
CA ARG A 16 15.44 -24.82 14.47
C ARG A 16 14.68 -24.74 15.79
N ARG A 17 14.47 -23.57 16.35
CA ARG A 17 13.76 -23.39 17.62
C ARG A 17 12.24 -23.16 17.50
N LEU A 18 11.76 -22.73 16.32
CA LEU A 18 10.39 -22.27 16.11
C LEU A 18 9.42 -23.36 15.66
N SER A 19 9.88 -24.57 15.35
CA SER A 19 9.05 -25.66 14.82
C SER A 19 8.00 -26.22 15.80
N HIS A 20 7.98 -25.79 17.06
CA HIS A 20 7.05 -26.27 18.08
C HIS A 20 6.02 -25.24 18.56
N MET A 21 6.09 -23.98 18.12
CA MET A 21 5.08 -23.01 18.51
C MET A 21 3.84 -23.15 17.62
N LYS A 22 2.68 -23.32 18.26
CA LYS A 22 1.39 -23.36 17.58
C LYS A 22 1.05 -21.93 17.13
N PHE A 23 0.87 -21.72 15.81
CA PHE A 23 0.36 -20.45 15.30
C PHE A 23 -1.11 -20.25 15.72
N LEU A 24 -1.48 -19.01 15.97
CA LEU A 24 -2.86 -18.63 16.34
C LEU A 24 -3.73 -18.55 15.09
N TYR A 25 -3.23 -17.88 14.05
CA TYR A 25 -3.95 -17.67 12.79
C TYR A 25 -3.03 -17.86 11.61
N GLN A 26 -3.63 -18.17 10.46
CA GLN A 26 -2.93 -18.27 9.18
C GLN A 26 -3.75 -17.62 8.09
N THR A 27 -3.08 -16.91 7.19
CA THR A 27 -3.66 -16.38 5.95
C THR A 27 -2.65 -16.47 4.81
N PHE A 28 -3.12 -16.25 3.59
CA PHE A 28 -2.27 -16.22 2.40
C PHE A 28 -2.58 -15.01 1.53
N THR A 29 -1.58 -14.56 0.79
CA THR A 29 -1.71 -13.47 -0.17
C THR A 29 -0.94 -13.79 -1.44
N ASP A 30 -1.63 -13.71 -2.57
CA ASP A 30 -1.02 -13.80 -3.88
C ASP A 30 -0.66 -12.39 -4.36
N TYR A 31 0.64 -12.12 -4.45
CA TYR A 31 1.12 -10.84 -4.93
C TYR A 31 1.04 -10.78 -6.45
N ASN A 32 0.12 -9.98 -6.95
CA ASN A 32 -0.02 -9.69 -8.36
C ASN A 32 0.16 -8.19 -8.64
N LEU A 33 0.19 -7.82 -9.93
CA LEU A 33 0.36 -6.43 -10.34
C LEU A 33 -0.75 -5.51 -9.79
N GLU A 34 -1.97 -6.02 -9.64
CA GLU A 34 -3.09 -5.25 -9.12
C GLU A 34 -2.89 -4.91 -7.64
N GLU A 35 -2.55 -5.91 -6.82
CA GLU A 35 -2.30 -5.74 -5.39
C GLU A 35 -1.08 -4.84 -5.14
N PHE A 36 -0.01 -5.02 -5.92
CA PHE A 36 1.15 -4.14 -5.87
C PHE A 36 0.80 -2.69 -6.22
N THR A 37 0.01 -2.49 -7.27
CA THR A 37 -0.43 -1.14 -7.68
C THR A 37 -1.35 -0.52 -6.62
N ARG A 38 -2.30 -1.29 -6.09
CA ARG A 38 -3.23 -0.86 -5.04
C ARG A 38 -2.48 -0.43 -3.78
N PHE A 39 -1.52 -1.23 -3.34
CA PHE A 39 -0.66 -0.92 -2.20
C PHE A 39 0.07 0.42 -2.39
N ASN A 40 0.75 0.60 -3.52
CA ASN A 40 1.52 1.82 -3.81
C ASN A 40 0.66 3.07 -4.00
N MET A 41 -0.62 2.93 -4.34
CA MET A 41 -1.55 4.06 -4.46
C MET A 41 -2.22 4.43 -3.14
N ILE A 42 -2.59 3.45 -2.32
CA ILE A 42 -3.40 3.67 -1.11
C ILE A 42 -2.53 4.02 0.09
N VAL A 43 -1.46 3.24 0.32
CA VAL A 43 -0.65 3.33 1.54
C VAL A 43 -0.03 4.70 1.75
N PRO A 44 0.64 5.34 0.76
CA PRO A 44 1.23 6.65 0.94
C PRO A 44 0.20 7.74 1.27
N LEU A 45 -1.03 7.61 0.76
CA LEU A 45 -2.11 8.56 1.03
C LEU A 45 -2.69 8.40 2.44
N ARG A 46 -2.67 7.17 2.98
CA ARG A 46 -3.21 6.87 4.31
C ARG A 46 -2.21 7.15 5.44
N ILE A 47 -0.93 6.88 5.22
CA ILE A 47 0.13 7.15 6.21
C ILE A 47 0.35 8.66 6.35
N SER A 48 0.33 9.41 5.26
CA SER A 48 0.56 10.84 5.31
C SER A 48 -0.72 11.60 5.65
N ARG A 49 -0.85 12.05 6.89
CA ARG A 49 -2.04 12.78 7.38
C ARG A 49 -2.30 14.10 6.66
N TYR A 50 -1.25 14.80 6.24
CA TYR A 50 -1.35 16.17 5.71
C TYR A 50 -1.23 16.25 4.18
N ARG A 51 -0.42 15.40 3.55
CA ARG A 51 -0.18 15.45 2.09
C ARG A 51 -1.45 15.41 1.24
N PRO A 52 -2.40 14.46 1.46
CA PRO A 52 -3.61 14.43 0.64
C PRO A 52 -4.50 15.66 0.86
N LYS A 53 -4.53 16.22 2.08
CA LYS A 53 -5.32 17.42 2.39
C LYS A 53 -4.76 18.65 1.69
N ILE A 54 -3.44 18.86 1.74
CA ILE A 54 -2.76 19.97 1.07
C ILE A 54 -2.97 19.89 -0.44
N LEU A 55 -2.78 18.69 -1.03
CA LEU A 55 -3.02 18.49 -2.46
C LEU A 55 -4.47 18.78 -2.86
N ALA A 56 -5.43 18.36 -2.05
CA ALA A 56 -6.84 18.63 -2.29
C ALA A 56 -7.14 20.13 -2.25
N VAL A 57 -6.62 20.84 -1.24
CA VAL A 57 -6.80 22.31 -1.13
C VAL A 57 -6.18 23.03 -2.33
N CYS A 58 -4.95 22.69 -2.69
CA CYS A 58 -4.30 23.27 -3.88
C CYS A 58 -5.10 23.03 -5.14
N TYR A 59 -5.62 21.81 -5.31
CA TYR A 59 -6.42 21.45 -6.48
C TYR A 59 -7.76 22.21 -6.52
N ILE A 60 -8.44 22.37 -5.38
CA ILE A 60 -9.67 23.18 -5.28
C ILE A 60 -9.39 24.65 -5.65
N LEU A 61 -8.28 25.21 -5.15
CA LEU A 61 -7.88 26.58 -5.49
C LEU A 61 -7.60 26.75 -7.00
N MET A 62 -6.99 25.75 -7.63
CA MET A 62 -6.76 25.75 -9.09
C MET A 62 -8.09 25.74 -9.85
N ILE A 63 -9.05 24.90 -9.46
CA ILE A 63 -10.38 24.87 -10.07
C ILE A 63 -11.06 26.23 -9.89
N PHE A 64 -11.06 26.78 -8.68
CA PHE A 64 -11.68 28.07 -8.37
C PHE A 64 -11.07 29.21 -9.20
N SER A 65 -9.74 29.26 -9.32
CA SER A 65 -9.07 30.25 -10.18
C SER A 65 -9.45 30.14 -11.65
N GLY A 66 -9.67 28.92 -12.12
CA GLY A 66 -10.14 28.66 -13.48
C GLY A 66 -11.56 29.19 -13.71
N PHE A 67 -12.46 28.96 -12.77
CA PHE A 67 -13.82 29.52 -12.84
C PHE A 67 -13.82 31.06 -12.83
N LEU A 68 -13.01 31.68 -11.94
CA LEU A 68 -12.88 33.15 -11.94
C LEU A 68 -12.43 33.68 -13.31
N ARG A 69 -11.50 33.03 -14.00
CA ARG A 69 -11.06 33.41 -15.34
C ARG A 69 -12.18 33.36 -16.38
N VAL A 70 -13.11 32.43 -16.28
CA VAL A 70 -14.27 32.37 -17.21
C VAL A 70 -15.12 33.61 -17.09
N PHE A 71 -15.28 34.20 -15.89
CA PHE A 71 -16.08 35.41 -15.66
C PHE A 71 -15.33 36.70 -15.95
N THR A 72 -14.02 36.77 -15.65
CA THR A 72 -13.25 38.02 -15.78
C THR A 72 -12.64 38.20 -17.17
N ALA A 73 -12.30 37.12 -17.86
CA ALA A 73 -11.68 37.13 -19.18
C ALA A 73 -12.21 35.93 -20.00
N PRO A 74 -13.49 35.98 -20.43
CA PRO A 74 -14.07 34.88 -21.20
C PRO A 74 -13.37 34.72 -22.54
N GLY A 75 -12.91 33.51 -22.82
CA GLY A 75 -12.23 33.21 -24.07
C GLY A 75 -11.72 31.77 -24.11
N THR A 76 -11.16 31.36 -25.24
CA THR A 76 -10.64 30.00 -25.44
C THR A 76 -9.57 29.61 -24.41
N SER A 77 -8.80 30.58 -23.91
CA SER A 77 -7.75 30.35 -22.90
C SER A 77 -8.30 29.89 -21.55
N ALA A 78 -9.48 30.36 -21.12
CA ALA A 78 -10.10 29.97 -19.86
C ALA A 78 -10.60 28.50 -19.94
N PHE A 79 -11.22 28.13 -21.06
CA PHE A 79 -11.67 26.75 -21.27
C PHE A 79 -10.46 25.77 -21.37
N THR A 80 -9.40 26.15 -22.08
CA THR A 80 -8.18 25.32 -22.15
C THR A 80 -7.56 25.14 -20.78
N TYR A 81 -7.51 26.18 -19.94
CA TYR A 81 -7.03 26.05 -18.56
C TYR A 81 -7.84 25.05 -17.74
N LEU A 82 -9.16 25.14 -17.76
CA LEU A 82 -10.02 24.20 -17.04
C LEU A 82 -9.84 22.76 -17.53
N LEU A 83 -9.76 22.57 -18.84
CA LEU A 83 -9.50 21.25 -19.44
C LEU A 83 -8.19 20.65 -18.91
N VAL A 84 -7.12 21.43 -18.87
CA VAL A 84 -5.83 20.99 -18.32
C VAL A 84 -5.94 20.65 -16.84
N VAL A 85 -6.60 21.49 -16.04
CA VAL A 85 -6.79 21.25 -14.60
C VAL A 85 -7.55 19.94 -14.36
N PHE A 86 -8.61 19.68 -15.11
CA PHE A 86 -9.36 18.41 -14.99
C PHE A 86 -8.60 17.21 -15.50
N ALA A 87 -7.67 17.37 -16.45
CA ALA A 87 -6.82 16.30 -16.95
C ALA A 87 -5.73 15.87 -15.94
N ILE A 88 -5.25 16.77 -15.06
CA ILE A 88 -4.17 16.51 -14.11
C ILE A 88 -4.37 15.22 -13.30
N PRO A 89 -5.50 14.97 -12.59
CA PRO A 89 -5.66 13.78 -11.79
C PRO A 89 -5.64 12.50 -12.63
N LEU A 90 -6.19 12.53 -13.84
CA LEU A 90 -6.17 11.39 -14.75
C LEU A 90 -4.75 11.06 -15.19
N VAL A 91 -3.97 12.07 -15.54
CA VAL A 91 -2.55 11.91 -15.91
C VAL A 91 -1.74 11.38 -14.74
N LEU A 92 -1.94 11.91 -13.53
CA LEU A 92 -1.25 11.44 -12.32
C LEU A 92 -1.55 9.95 -12.02
N VAL A 93 -2.81 9.54 -12.12
CA VAL A 93 -3.21 8.13 -11.94
C VAL A 93 -2.58 7.25 -13.02
N TYR A 94 -2.62 7.69 -14.27
CA TYR A 94 -2.03 6.95 -15.38
C TYR A 94 -0.50 6.78 -15.21
N VAL A 95 0.22 7.87 -14.92
CA VAL A 95 1.67 7.84 -14.70
C VAL A 95 2.02 6.94 -13.52
N SER A 96 1.26 7.02 -12.42
CA SER A 96 1.46 6.19 -11.23
C SER A 96 1.28 4.71 -11.54
N LYS A 97 0.22 4.33 -12.23
CA LYS A 97 -0.02 2.93 -12.67
C LYS A 97 1.09 2.44 -13.61
N ARG A 98 1.50 3.28 -14.57
CA ARG A 98 2.59 2.94 -15.49
C ARG A 98 3.91 2.72 -14.77
N GLN A 99 4.21 3.54 -13.77
CA GLN A 99 5.41 3.39 -12.94
C GLN A 99 5.37 2.11 -12.11
N CYS A 100 4.25 1.83 -11.43
CA CYS A 100 4.07 0.57 -10.69
C CYS A 100 4.28 -0.64 -11.60
N ARG A 101 3.68 -0.63 -12.79
CA ARG A 101 3.86 -1.72 -13.76
C ARG A 101 5.32 -1.92 -14.20
N ARG A 102 6.04 -0.80 -14.42
CA ARG A 102 7.47 -0.87 -14.77
C ARG A 102 8.30 -1.50 -13.64
N VAL A 103 8.09 -1.06 -12.40
CA VAL A 103 8.80 -1.59 -11.24
C VAL A 103 8.46 -3.06 -11.00
N TYR A 104 7.19 -3.44 -11.09
CA TYR A 104 6.74 -4.82 -10.95
C TYR A 104 7.38 -5.73 -12.01
N ASN A 105 7.36 -5.32 -13.27
CA ASN A 105 7.94 -6.10 -14.37
C ASN A 105 9.48 -6.18 -14.31
N ALA A 106 10.13 -5.19 -13.72
CA ALA A 106 11.59 -5.17 -13.56
C ALA A 106 12.08 -6.06 -12.40
N ASN A 107 11.18 -6.51 -11.51
CA ASN A 107 11.54 -7.31 -10.33
C ASN A 107 10.84 -8.69 -10.37
N PRO A 108 11.52 -9.73 -10.88
CA PRO A 108 10.94 -11.08 -10.93
C PRO A 108 10.52 -11.62 -9.56
N GLN A 109 11.18 -11.18 -8.48
CA GLN A 109 10.85 -11.58 -7.10
C GLN A 109 9.47 -11.08 -6.62
N LEU A 110 8.91 -10.07 -7.29
CA LEU A 110 7.56 -9.55 -7.00
C LEU A 110 6.49 -10.26 -7.80
N GLN A 111 6.88 -10.97 -8.88
CA GLN A 111 5.94 -11.60 -9.79
C GLN A 111 5.51 -12.95 -9.22
N GLU A 112 4.20 -13.17 -9.21
CA GLU A 112 3.59 -14.45 -8.80
C GLU A 112 4.07 -14.97 -7.43
N ARG A 113 4.41 -14.05 -6.52
CA ARG A 113 4.82 -14.41 -5.18
C ARG A 113 3.60 -14.85 -4.37
N HIS A 114 3.57 -16.13 -4.02
CA HIS A 114 2.64 -16.66 -3.03
C HIS A 114 3.25 -16.50 -1.63
N SER A 115 2.58 -15.78 -0.76
CA SER A 115 3.03 -15.53 0.61
C SER A 115 2.03 -16.10 1.60
N VAL A 116 2.51 -16.96 2.49
CA VAL A 116 1.76 -17.50 3.62
C VAL A 116 2.19 -16.77 4.88
N MET A 117 1.23 -16.22 5.60
CA MET A 117 1.47 -15.49 6.84
C MET A 117 0.89 -16.27 8.00
N ARG A 118 1.72 -16.55 9.01
CA ARG A 118 1.34 -17.19 10.27
C ARG A 118 1.51 -16.21 11.41
N PHE A 119 0.49 -16.09 12.23
CA PHE A 119 0.44 -15.17 13.35
C PHE A 119 0.66 -15.95 14.64
N TYR A 120 1.63 -15.53 15.41
CA TYR A 120 1.96 -16.02 16.74
C TYR A 120 1.60 -14.96 17.80
N GLU A 121 1.85 -15.21 19.06
CA GLU A 121 1.51 -14.26 20.15
C GLU A 121 2.33 -12.98 20.08
N ASP A 122 3.61 -13.04 19.68
CA ASP A 122 4.57 -11.95 19.74
C ASP A 122 5.10 -11.50 18.38
N HIS A 123 4.91 -12.31 17.34
CA HIS A 123 5.43 -12.05 16.00
C HIS A 123 4.54 -12.61 14.90
N LEU A 124 4.77 -12.13 13.69
CA LEU A 124 4.23 -12.62 12.44
C LEU A 124 5.35 -13.28 11.65
N GLN A 125 5.12 -14.48 11.15
CA GLN A 125 6.02 -15.15 10.21
C GLN A 125 5.45 -15.07 8.78
N GLU A 126 6.19 -14.47 7.87
CA GLU A 126 5.89 -14.50 6.43
C GLU A 126 6.77 -15.55 5.76
N THR A 127 6.15 -16.51 5.08
CA THR A 127 6.84 -17.52 4.29
C THR A 127 6.53 -17.31 2.82
N SER A 128 7.56 -17.08 1.99
CA SER A 128 7.42 -16.91 0.55
C SER A 128 8.62 -17.51 -0.16
N ASN A 129 8.41 -18.25 -1.25
CA ASN A 129 9.47 -18.84 -2.08
C ASN A 129 10.54 -19.59 -1.25
N GLN A 130 10.11 -20.40 -0.28
CA GLN A 130 10.97 -21.18 0.64
C GLN A 130 11.83 -20.32 1.60
N GLN A 131 11.57 -19.03 1.68
CA GLN A 131 12.17 -18.15 2.67
C GLN A 131 11.13 -17.75 3.71
N SER A 132 11.47 -17.87 4.98
CA SER A 132 10.66 -17.43 6.10
C SER A 132 11.30 -16.24 6.77
N VAL A 133 10.47 -15.27 7.14
CA VAL A 133 10.90 -14.05 7.84
C VAL A 133 9.98 -13.83 9.02
N ASP A 134 10.58 -13.69 10.20
CA ASP A 134 9.85 -13.36 11.42
C ASP A 134 9.86 -11.84 11.64
N VAL A 135 8.68 -11.30 11.87
CA VAL A 135 8.44 -9.86 12.05
C VAL A 135 7.77 -9.66 13.40
N PRO A 136 8.48 -9.18 14.42
CA PRO A 136 7.87 -8.89 15.70
C PRO A 136 6.85 -7.76 15.56
N TYR A 137 5.73 -7.84 16.27
CA TYR A 137 4.67 -6.81 16.20
C TYR A 137 5.18 -5.43 16.61
N SER A 138 6.19 -5.35 17.46
CA SER A 138 6.84 -4.10 17.85
C SER A 138 7.55 -3.38 16.70
N SER A 139 7.89 -4.09 15.61
CA SER A 139 8.50 -3.50 14.41
C SER A 139 7.49 -2.97 13.40
N ILE A 140 6.18 -3.19 13.63
CA ILE A 140 5.12 -2.65 12.78
C ILE A 140 4.93 -1.17 13.11
N ALA A 141 5.42 -0.30 12.22
CA ALA A 141 5.33 1.14 12.38
C ALA A 141 3.90 1.67 12.12
N HIS A 142 3.20 1.09 11.15
CA HIS A 142 1.82 1.48 10.81
C HIS A 142 1.01 0.29 10.33
N LEU A 143 -0.23 0.21 10.80
CA LEU A 143 -1.25 -0.69 10.29
C LEU A 143 -2.33 0.13 9.59
N VAL A 144 -2.43 -0.01 8.28
CA VAL A 144 -3.43 0.67 7.46
C VAL A 144 -4.54 -0.29 7.09
N GLU A 145 -5.74 -0.02 7.57
CA GLU A 145 -6.93 -0.79 7.25
C GLU A 145 -7.73 -0.14 6.13
N THR A 146 -8.17 -0.95 5.18
CA THR A 146 -9.13 -0.58 4.14
C THR A 146 -10.35 -1.51 4.20
N ARG A 147 -11.31 -1.29 3.31
CA ARG A 147 -12.49 -2.17 3.23
C ARG A 147 -12.12 -3.62 2.94
N THR A 148 -11.10 -3.87 2.13
CA THR A 148 -10.75 -5.20 1.60
C THR A 148 -9.38 -5.71 2.04
N HIS A 149 -8.52 -4.84 2.61
CA HIS A 149 -7.14 -5.20 2.93
C HIS A 149 -6.67 -4.59 4.24
N PHE A 150 -5.70 -5.27 4.87
CA PHE A 150 -4.79 -4.68 5.83
C PHE A 150 -3.40 -4.55 5.19
N TYR A 151 -2.72 -3.46 5.49
CA TYR A 151 -1.34 -3.21 5.10
C TYR A 151 -0.51 -2.98 6.36
N LEU A 152 0.40 -3.91 6.63
CA LEU A 152 1.33 -3.84 7.76
C LEU A 152 2.63 -3.22 7.27
N MET A 153 2.96 -2.04 7.77
CA MET A 153 4.17 -1.32 7.38
C MET A 153 5.23 -1.46 8.46
N THR A 154 6.39 -1.99 8.09
CA THR A 154 7.57 -2.07 8.97
C THR A 154 8.52 -0.90 8.76
N ALA A 155 8.47 -0.26 7.59
CA ALA A 155 9.20 0.97 7.27
C ALA A 155 8.42 1.80 6.25
N ALA A 156 8.90 3.01 5.96
CA ALA A 156 8.25 3.94 5.03
C ALA A 156 8.00 3.35 3.64
N ASN A 157 8.85 2.41 3.20
CA ASN A 157 8.80 1.81 1.86
C ASN A 157 8.67 0.28 1.90
N GLN A 158 8.31 -0.29 3.05
CA GLN A 158 8.29 -1.74 3.21
C GLN A 158 7.04 -2.15 3.98
N GLY A 159 6.33 -3.13 3.46
CA GLY A 159 5.13 -3.60 4.11
C GLY A 159 4.59 -4.89 3.48
N MET A 160 3.66 -5.49 4.19
CA MET A 160 2.97 -6.72 3.82
C MET A 160 1.51 -6.43 3.52
N ILE A 161 0.95 -7.16 2.56
CA ILE A 161 -0.46 -7.05 2.16
C ILE A 161 -1.20 -8.26 2.72
N ILE A 162 -2.31 -8.01 3.40
CA ILE A 162 -3.22 -9.05 3.88
C ILE A 162 -4.59 -8.79 3.27
N ILE A 163 -5.10 -9.78 2.54
CA ILE A 163 -6.40 -9.73 1.89
C ILE A 163 -7.46 -10.22 2.89
N LYS A 164 -8.42 -9.37 3.26
CA LYS A 164 -9.44 -9.69 4.26
C LYS A 164 -10.28 -10.91 3.89
N ASN A 165 -10.53 -11.13 2.61
CA ASN A 165 -11.31 -12.28 2.13
C ASN A 165 -10.63 -13.64 2.44
N ASN A 166 -9.31 -13.63 2.67
CA ASN A 166 -8.53 -14.82 2.99
C ASN A 166 -8.33 -15.00 4.51
N CYS A 167 -8.93 -14.11 5.31
CA CYS A 167 -8.79 -14.10 6.76
C CYS A 167 -10.03 -14.66 7.44
N SER A 168 -9.84 -15.36 8.57
CA SER A 168 -10.94 -15.67 9.48
C SER A 168 -11.43 -14.41 10.19
N ALA A 169 -12.66 -14.45 10.73
CA ALA A 169 -13.22 -13.33 11.48
C ALA A 169 -12.37 -12.99 12.72
N GLU A 170 -11.84 -14.01 13.37
CA GLU A 170 -10.97 -13.87 14.56
C GLU A 170 -9.65 -13.17 14.19
N LEU A 171 -9.05 -13.52 13.04
CA LEU A 171 -7.84 -12.85 12.56
C LEU A 171 -8.09 -11.37 12.25
N ILE A 172 -9.26 -11.05 11.68
CA ILE A 172 -9.64 -9.66 11.40
C ILE A 172 -9.73 -8.86 12.70
N HIS A 173 -10.39 -9.40 13.74
CA HIS A 173 -10.45 -8.76 15.05
C HIS A 173 -9.06 -8.60 15.67
N PHE A 174 -8.25 -9.65 15.66
CA PHE A 174 -6.87 -9.60 16.15
C PHE A 174 -6.05 -8.49 15.48
N LEU A 175 -6.14 -8.34 14.15
CA LEU A 175 -5.44 -7.27 13.43
C LEU A 175 -6.00 -5.88 13.75
N GLN A 176 -7.29 -5.76 14.06
CA GLN A 176 -7.89 -4.49 14.49
C GLN A 176 -7.42 -4.09 15.87
N ASP A 177 -7.24 -5.04 16.78
CA ASP A 177 -6.71 -4.80 18.14
C ASP A 177 -5.22 -4.39 18.09
N LEU A 178 -4.44 -4.96 17.18
CA LEU A 178 -3.03 -4.54 16.93
C LEU A 178 -2.88 -3.09 16.44
N LYS A 179 -3.98 -2.48 15.97
CA LYS A 179 -3.96 -1.11 15.45
C LYS A 179 -3.98 -0.04 16.56
N GLN A 180 -4.29 -0.42 17.79
CA GLN A 180 -4.30 0.50 18.92
C GLN A 180 -2.88 0.76 19.40
#